data_98ef451d0712c6ef04d73ce133a529da
#
_entry.id   98ef451d0712c6ef04d73ce133a529da
#
_cell.length_a   1.000
_cell.length_b   1.000
_cell.length_c   1.000
_cell.angle_alpha   90.00
_cell.angle_beta   90.00
_cell.angle_gamma   90.00
#
_symmetry.space_group_name_H-M   'P 1'
#
loop_
_entity.id
_entity.type
_entity.pdbx_description
1 polymer ?
#
loop_
_entity_poly.entity_id
_entity_poly.type
_entity_poly.pdbx_seq_one_letter_code
_entity_poly.pdbx_strand_id
1 'polypeptide(L)'
;MTTTTISNIGGYYINLNSRVDRKLHVEHQLDLVGIRDNVKRFNAIHNVNGRIGCSLSHLKCIQMAKEQNMECVLILEDDVSFLLPDDFVQNVNKFLSNPKNQWDVLLLAGNNLPPFTTNDEV
;
A
#
# COMPACT_ATOMS: atom_id res chain seq x y z
N MET A 1 19.52 -14.19 6.80
CA MET A 1 18.59 -13.64 5.83
C MET A 1 17.31 -13.18 6.50
N THR A 2 16.94 -11.93 6.33
CA THR A 2 15.76 -11.37 6.96
C THR A 2 14.53 -11.70 6.13
N THR A 3 13.52 -12.29 6.75
CA THR A 3 12.23 -12.52 6.07
C THR A 3 11.55 -11.19 5.86
N THR A 4 11.07 -10.94 4.63
CA THR A 4 10.31 -9.73 4.31
C THR A 4 8.94 -9.78 4.98
N THR A 5 8.62 -8.75 5.73
CA THR A 5 7.29 -8.55 6.33
C THR A 5 6.77 -7.17 5.97
N ILE A 6 5.48 -6.95 6.14
CA ILE A 6 4.88 -5.64 5.83
C ILE A 6 5.53 -4.52 6.67
N SER A 7 5.98 -4.83 7.88
CA SER A 7 6.66 -3.85 8.74
C SER A 7 8.06 -3.47 8.25
N ASN A 8 8.64 -4.23 7.35
CA ASN A 8 9.96 -3.95 6.75
C ASN A 8 9.85 -3.21 5.41
N ILE A 9 8.65 -3.04 4.87
CA ILE A 9 8.42 -2.39 3.59
C ILE A 9 8.12 -0.92 3.82
N GLY A 10 8.92 -0.05 3.20
CA GLY A 10 8.63 1.38 3.17
C GLY A 10 7.51 1.70 2.20
N GLY A 11 6.87 2.84 2.39
CA GLY A 11 5.78 3.20 1.50
C GLY A 11 5.30 4.63 1.67
N TYR A 12 4.21 4.90 0.97
CA TYR A 12 3.56 6.21 0.96
C TYR A 12 2.06 6.06 1.06
N TYR A 13 1.41 6.97 1.77
CA TYR A 13 -0.03 7.15 1.66
C TYR A 13 -0.31 8.48 0.96
N ILE A 14 -1.22 8.43 0.00
CA ILE A 14 -1.56 9.57 -0.86
C ILE A 14 -2.71 10.33 -0.21
N ASN A 15 -2.51 11.62 0.05
CA ASN A 15 -3.50 12.46 0.73
C ASN A 15 -3.43 13.90 0.22
N LEU A 16 -4.59 14.48 -0.10
CA LEU A 16 -4.72 15.89 -0.43
C LEU A 16 -4.58 16.76 0.82
N ASN A 17 -3.86 17.87 0.72
CA ASN A 17 -3.69 18.82 1.84
C ASN A 17 -5.01 19.26 2.47
N SER A 18 -6.05 19.42 1.67
CA SER A 18 -7.36 19.85 2.13
C SER A 18 -8.13 18.79 2.94
N ARG A 19 -7.70 17.51 2.86
CA ARG A 19 -8.40 16.41 3.49
C ARG A 19 -7.70 15.98 4.78
N VAL A 20 -7.74 16.87 5.77
CA VAL A 20 -7.20 16.60 7.12
C VAL A 20 -7.94 15.43 7.78
N ASP A 21 -9.24 15.31 7.54
CA ASP A 21 -10.07 14.20 8.02
C ASP A 21 -9.54 12.85 7.55
N ARG A 22 -9.23 12.74 6.26
CA ARG A 22 -8.68 11.50 5.68
C ARG A 22 -7.26 11.22 6.15
N LYS A 23 -6.46 12.27 6.35
CA LYS A 23 -5.12 12.12 6.91
C LYS A 23 -5.18 11.45 8.28
N LEU A 24 -6.04 11.94 9.17
CA LEU A 24 -6.21 11.36 10.49
C LEU A 24 -6.73 9.93 10.43
N HIS A 25 -7.65 9.65 9.50
CA HIS A 25 -8.17 8.31 9.29
C HIS A 25 -7.07 7.32 8.88
N VAL A 26 -6.30 7.65 7.83
CA VAL A 26 -5.29 6.71 7.33
C VAL A 26 -4.16 6.52 8.35
N GLU A 27 -3.76 7.57 9.06
CA GLU A 27 -2.74 7.44 10.10
C GLU A 27 -3.19 6.51 11.22
N HIS A 28 -4.47 6.57 11.61
CA HIS A 28 -5.04 5.62 12.56
C HIS A 28 -5.02 4.18 12.02
N GLN A 29 -5.37 3.99 10.74
CA GLN A 29 -5.32 2.69 10.10
C GLN A 29 -3.89 2.13 10.07
N LEU A 30 -2.90 2.96 9.78
CA LEU A 30 -1.49 2.56 9.81
C LEU A 30 -1.05 2.12 11.20
N ASP A 31 -1.54 2.77 12.23
CA ASP A 31 -1.28 2.37 13.63
C ASP A 31 -1.88 1.00 13.94
N LEU A 32 -3.09 0.71 13.43
CA LEU A 32 -3.76 -0.58 13.67
C LEU A 32 -2.96 -1.76 13.11
N VAL A 33 -2.24 -1.57 12.03
CA VAL A 33 -1.42 -2.63 11.41
C VAL A 33 0.08 -2.47 11.71
N GLY A 34 0.45 -1.48 12.51
CA GLY A 34 1.81 -1.33 13.02
C GLY A 34 2.85 -0.88 12.00
N ILE A 35 2.45 -0.15 10.97
CA ILE A 35 3.36 0.28 9.88
C ILE A 35 3.51 1.78 9.74
N ARG A 36 2.98 2.55 10.68
CA ARG A 36 2.96 4.01 10.55
C ARG A 36 4.36 4.61 10.38
N ASP A 37 5.37 4.08 11.05
CA ASP A 37 6.73 4.62 10.98
C ASP A 37 7.38 4.41 9.61
N ASN A 38 6.92 3.43 8.84
CA ASN A 38 7.49 3.08 7.55
C ASN A 38 6.75 3.71 6.37
N VAL A 39 5.57 4.25 6.60
CA VAL A 39 4.71 4.79 5.54
C VAL A 39 4.61 6.29 5.72
N LYS A 40 5.13 7.03 4.75
CA LYS A 40 5.16 8.50 4.79
C LYS A 40 4.04 9.08 3.97
N ARG A 41 3.61 10.27 4.35
CA ARG A 41 2.61 10.99 3.59
C ARG A 41 3.19 11.48 2.26
N PHE A 42 2.45 11.25 1.17
CA PHE A 42 2.69 11.88 -0.12
C PHE A 42 1.59 12.91 -0.38
N ASN A 43 1.98 14.15 -0.68
CA ASN A 43 1.03 15.19 -1.02
C ASN A 43 0.42 14.89 -2.39
N ALA A 44 -0.85 14.53 -2.42
CA ALA A 44 -1.53 14.12 -3.64
C ALA A 44 -1.45 15.18 -4.73
N ILE A 45 -1.22 14.74 -5.96
CA ILE A 45 -1.25 15.62 -7.11
C ILE A 45 -2.71 15.95 -7.42
N HIS A 46 -3.05 17.23 -7.37
CA HIS A 46 -4.38 17.72 -7.70
C HIS A 46 -4.53 17.84 -9.22
N ASN A 47 -5.66 17.35 -9.73
CA ASN A 47 -6.06 17.51 -11.13
C ASN A 47 -7.58 17.67 -11.16
N VAL A 48 -8.09 18.49 -12.09
CA VAL A 48 -9.54 18.65 -12.25
C VAL A 48 -10.23 17.31 -12.52
N ASN A 49 -9.53 16.38 -13.19
CA ASN A 49 -9.96 15.00 -13.27
C ASN A 49 -9.29 14.21 -12.14
N GLY A 50 -10.08 13.80 -11.14
CA GLY A 50 -9.58 13.10 -9.97
C GLY A 50 -8.89 11.78 -10.30
N ARG A 51 -9.32 11.08 -11.34
CA ARG A 51 -8.67 9.82 -11.77
C ARG A 51 -7.26 10.08 -12.28
N ILE A 52 -7.05 11.16 -13.00
CA ILE A 52 -5.74 11.55 -13.51
C ILE A 52 -4.84 11.93 -12.34
N GLY A 53 -5.34 12.72 -11.40
CA GLY A 53 -4.58 13.10 -10.20
C GLY A 53 -4.15 11.89 -9.38
N CYS A 54 -5.05 10.93 -9.20
CA CYS A 54 -4.77 9.68 -8.49
C CYS A 54 -3.67 8.88 -9.22
N SER A 55 -3.80 8.69 -10.53
CA SER A 55 -2.81 7.95 -11.33
C SER A 55 -1.45 8.62 -11.30
N LEU A 56 -1.40 9.94 -11.42
CA LEU A 56 -0.15 10.69 -11.36
C LEU A 56 0.51 10.58 -9.98
N SER A 57 -0.28 10.58 -8.91
CA SER A 57 0.22 10.41 -7.55
C SER A 57 0.85 9.04 -7.35
N HIS A 58 0.19 7.97 -7.81
CA HIS A 58 0.75 6.62 -7.78
C HIS A 58 2.04 6.52 -8.58
N LEU A 59 2.05 7.07 -9.80
CA LEU A 59 3.24 7.07 -10.64
C LEU A 59 4.40 7.76 -9.97
N LYS A 60 4.15 8.90 -9.34
CA LYS A 60 5.21 9.66 -8.65
C LYS A 60 5.77 8.88 -7.46
N CYS A 61 4.92 8.22 -6.69
CA CYS A 61 5.37 7.37 -5.60
C CYS A 61 6.27 6.23 -6.08
N ILE A 62 5.92 5.60 -7.20
CA ILE A 62 6.73 4.55 -7.81
C ILE A 62 8.08 5.11 -8.29
N GLN A 63 8.08 6.27 -8.92
CA GLN A 63 9.31 6.93 -9.35
C GLN A 63 10.22 7.25 -8.17
N MET A 64 9.68 7.76 -7.08
CA MET A 64 10.45 8.06 -5.86
C MET A 64 11.05 6.79 -5.26
N ALA A 65 10.30 5.71 -5.22
CA ALA A 65 10.78 4.42 -4.73
C ALA A 65 11.94 3.91 -5.59
N LYS A 66 11.82 4.03 -6.91
CA LYS A 66 12.89 3.65 -7.84
C LYS A 66 14.15 4.48 -7.62
N GLU A 67 14.02 5.78 -7.46
CA GLU A 67 15.14 6.68 -7.20
C GLU A 67 15.85 6.36 -5.88
N GLN A 68 15.12 5.83 -4.90
CA GLN A 68 15.64 5.43 -3.60
C GLN A 68 16.14 3.98 -3.57
N ASN A 69 16.13 3.29 -4.70
CA ASN A 69 16.54 1.89 -4.84
C ASN A 69 15.76 0.95 -3.90
N MET A 70 14.48 1.20 -3.70
CA MET A 70 13.61 0.32 -2.93
C MET A 70 13.28 -0.93 -3.75
N GLU A 71 13.41 -2.11 -3.15
CA GLU A 71 13.04 -3.37 -3.82
C GLU A 71 11.54 -3.44 -4.07
N CYS A 72 10.76 -2.98 -3.12
CA CYS A 72 9.31 -2.87 -3.26
C CYS A 72 8.82 -1.65 -2.46
N VAL A 73 7.65 -1.18 -2.78
CA VAL A 73 7.03 -0.02 -2.14
C VAL A 73 5.57 -0.30 -1.88
N LEU A 74 5.10 0.08 -0.70
CA LEU A 74 3.68 0.05 -0.35
C LEU A 74 3.07 1.40 -0.69
N ILE A 75 1.97 1.39 -1.45
CA ILE A 75 1.24 2.62 -1.78
C ILE A 75 -0.20 2.46 -1.31
N LEU A 76 -0.65 3.40 -0.50
CA LEU A 76 -2.00 3.40 0.06
C LEU A 76 -2.71 4.71 -0.30
N GLU A 77 -4.01 4.63 -0.49
CA GLU A 77 -4.88 5.79 -0.57
C GLU A 77 -5.44 6.10 0.82
N ASP A 78 -5.80 7.34 1.06
CA ASP A 78 -6.17 7.83 2.39
C ASP A 78 -7.57 7.40 2.87
N ASP A 79 -8.29 6.64 2.05
CA ASP A 79 -9.60 6.05 2.38
C ASP A 79 -9.51 4.55 2.73
N VAL A 80 -8.30 4.01 2.84
CA VAL A 80 -8.12 2.61 3.20
C VAL A 80 -8.64 2.33 4.62
N SER A 81 -9.26 1.17 4.80
CA SER A 81 -9.69 0.69 6.12
C SER A 81 -9.32 -0.78 6.27
N PHE A 82 -8.69 -1.12 7.38
CA PHE A 82 -8.34 -2.49 7.72
C PHE A 82 -9.41 -3.05 8.66
N LEU A 83 -10.31 -3.86 8.12
CA LEU A 83 -11.44 -4.41 8.90
C LEU A 83 -10.98 -5.47 9.91
N LEU A 84 -9.97 -6.25 9.54
CA LEU A 84 -9.36 -7.28 10.37
C LEU A 84 -7.84 -7.07 10.36
N PRO A 85 -7.34 -6.10 11.13
CA PRO A 85 -5.92 -5.72 11.04
C PRO A 85 -4.94 -6.85 11.28
N ASP A 86 -5.18 -7.70 12.28
CA ASP A 86 -4.29 -8.80 12.61
C ASP A 86 -4.27 -9.84 11.51
N ASP A 87 -5.44 -10.19 10.96
CA ASP A 87 -5.55 -11.13 9.85
C ASP A 87 -4.85 -10.60 8.60
N PHE A 88 -5.02 -9.31 8.33
CA PHE A 88 -4.34 -8.65 7.21
C PHE A 88 -2.82 -8.79 7.34
N VAL A 89 -2.27 -8.45 8.49
CA VAL A 89 -0.83 -8.53 8.72
C VAL A 89 -0.32 -9.96 8.57
N GLN A 90 -1.01 -10.93 9.19
CA GLN A 90 -0.64 -12.33 9.12
C GLN A 90 -0.66 -12.85 7.68
N ASN A 91 -1.71 -12.56 6.94
CA ASN A 91 -1.88 -13.05 5.57
C ASN A 91 -0.86 -12.43 4.62
N VAL A 92 -0.62 -11.12 4.73
CA VAL A 92 0.39 -10.45 3.90
C VAL A 92 1.78 -10.99 4.21
N ASN A 93 2.13 -11.14 5.48
CA ASN A 93 3.43 -11.65 5.88
C ASN A 93 3.63 -13.09 5.41
N LYS A 94 2.59 -13.91 5.46
CA LYS A 94 2.63 -15.28 4.97
C LYS A 94 2.90 -15.32 3.47
N PHE A 95 2.23 -14.45 2.70
CA PHE A 95 2.47 -14.34 1.27
C PHE A 95 3.91 -13.89 0.98
N LEU A 96 4.38 -12.84 1.66
CA LEU A 96 5.71 -12.27 1.42
C LEU A 96 6.84 -13.23 1.81
N SER A 97 6.61 -14.09 2.80
CA SER A 97 7.63 -15.03 3.27
C SER A 97 7.69 -16.32 2.47
N ASN A 98 6.73 -16.58 1.59
CA ASN A 98 6.69 -17.80 0.79
C ASN A 98 7.55 -17.62 -0.46
N PRO A 99 8.69 -18.35 -0.58
CA PRO A 99 9.59 -18.19 -1.72
C PRO A 99 9.00 -18.69 -3.04
N LYS A 100 7.89 -19.44 -3.02
CA LYS A 100 7.19 -19.86 -4.23
C LYS A 100 6.40 -18.74 -4.87
N ASN A 101 6.06 -17.70 -4.10
CA ASN A 101 5.30 -16.57 -4.63
C ASN A 101 6.24 -15.63 -5.38
N GLN A 102 6.03 -15.56 -6.69
CA GLN A 102 6.71 -14.61 -7.56
C GLN A 102 5.68 -13.58 -8.01
N TRP A 103 6.01 -12.29 -7.81
CA TRP A 103 5.06 -11.23 -8.08
C TRP A 103 5.76 -9.94 -8.47
N ASP A 104 5.10 -9.16 -9.30
CA ASP A 104 5.51 -7.80 -9.65
C ASP A 104 4.65 -6.77 -8.94
N VAL A 105 3.35 -7.01 -8.87
CA VAL A 105 2.38 -6.15 -8.18
C VAL A 105 1.50 -7.03 -7.30
N LEU A 106 1.41 -6.67 -6.03
CA LEU A 106 0.51 -7.28 -5.08
C LEU A 106 -0.61 -6.27 -4.78
N LEU A 107 -1.82 -6.58 -5.23
CA LEU A 107 -2.98 -5.75 -4.98
C LEU A 107 -3.68 -6.23 -3.71
N LEU A 108 -3.56 -5.45 -2.64
CA LEU A 108 -4.08 -5.82 -1.32
C LEU A 108 -5.59 -5.56 -1.19
N ALA A 109 -6.10 -4.60 -1.97
CA ALA A 109 -7.53 -4.31 -2.06
C ALA A 109 -7.83 -3.76 -3.44
N GLY A 110 -8.89 -4.24 -4.06
CA GLY A 110 -9.28 -3.80 -5.39
C GLY A 110 -10.37 -4.65 -5.99
N ASN A 111 -10.80 -4.28 -7.18
CA ASN A 111 -11.81 -5.00 -7.96
C ASN A 111 -11.12 -5.89 -8.98
N ASN A 112 -11.40 -7.18 -8.90
CA ASN A 112 -10.86 -8.17 -9.85
C ASN A 112 -11.92 -8.55 -10.85
N LEU A 113 -11.55 -8.54 -12.14
CA LEU A 113 -12.42 -9.00 -13.22
C LEU A 113 -11.91 -10.34 -13.74
N PRO A 114 -12.81 -11.31 -14.04
CA PRO A 114 -12.37 -12.57 -14.65
C PRO A 114 -11.62 -12.34 -15.98
N PRO A 115 -10.68 -13.23 -16.38
CA PRO A 115 -10.31 -14.46 -15.67
C PRO A 115 -9.30 -14.23 -14.54
N PHE A 116 -9.45 -15.00 -13.45
CA PHE A 116 -8.48 -14.99 -12.36
C PHE A 116 -8.33 -16.41 -11.79
N THR A 117 -7.19 -16.67 -11.17
CA THR A 117 -6.91 -17.95 -10.50
C THR A 117 -6.97 -17.75 -8.99
N THR A 118 -7.70 -18.62 -8.30
CA THR A 118 -7.76 -18.61 -6.85
C THR A 118 -6.65 -19.47 -6.28
N ASN A 119 -6.02 -19.01 -5.21
CA ASN A 119 -5.01 -19.75 -4.48
C ASN A 119 -5.31 -19.65 -2.98
N ASP A 120 -5.54 -20.77 -2.33
CA ASP A 120 -5.82 -20.83 -0.90
C ASP A 120 -4.55 -20.78 -0.05
N GLU A 121 -3.38 -20.96 -0.67
CA GLU A 121 -2.08 -20.75 -0.01
C GLU A 121 -1.70 -19.27 -0.07
N VAL A 122 -1.55 -18.65 1.06
CA VAL A 122 -1.19 -17.22 1.14
C VAL A 122 0.31 -17.04 1.33
#